data_0eb460658a8ddeea372b7e5510367455
#
_entry.id   0eb460658a8ddeea372b7e5510367455
#
_cell.length_a   1.000
_cell.length_b   1.000
_cell.length_c   1.000
_cell.angle_alpha   90.00
_cell.angle_beta   90.00
_cell.angle_gamma   90.00
#
_symmetry.space_group_name_H-M   'P 1'
#
loop_
_entity.id
_entity.type
_entity.pdbx_description
1 polymer ?
#
loop_
_entity_poly.entity_id
_entity_poly.type
_entity_poly.pdbx_seq_one_letter_code
_entity_poly.pdbx_strand_id
1 'polypeptide(L)'
;MAINIENRYRGLRAPHKIKMSVSGCTRECAEAQGKDVGIIATEKGWNLYVCGNGGMKPRHAELLATDLDERTLVAYIDRFLMFYIRTADRLQRTSVWLENLEGGIDYVRNVVCRDSLGIGAELEADMQRHVDTYECEWKRAIETPEIRRRFRHFVNSDAPDRNIVFVAERGQIRPARPHEREEELASA
;
A
#
# COMPACT_ATOMS: atom_id res chain seq x y z
N MET A 1 -9.16 -9.31 -12.06
CA MET A 1 -8.46 -7.99 -12.03
C MET A 1 -8.13 -7.57 -10.59
N ALA A 2 -9.06 -7.23 -9.71
CA ALA A 2 -8.76 -6.67 -8.38
C ALA A 2 -7.76 -7.50 -7.55
N ILE A 3 -7.96 -8.82 -7.45
CA ILE A 3 -7.06 -9.73 -6.74
C ILE A 3 -5.65 -9.75 -7.36
N ASN A 4 -5.55 -9.69 -8.69
CA ASN A 4 -4.26 -9.67 -9.38
C ASN A 4 -3.49 -8.38 -9.07
N ILE A 5 -4.18 -7.23 -9.07
CA ILE A 5 -3.62 -5.93 -8.69
C ILE A 5 -3.17 -5.93 -7.23
N GLU A 6 -4.01 -6.42 -6.32
CA GLU A 6 -3.66 -6.52 -4.90
C GLU A 6 -2.39 -7.37 -4.70
N ASN A 7 -2.34 -8.55 -5.31
CA ASN A 7 -1.21 -9.44 -5.17
C ASN A 7 0.08 -8.87 -5.74
N ARG A 8 -0.01 -8.15 -6.90
CA ARG A 8 1.16 -7.56 -7.55
C ARG A 8 1.81 -6.45 -6.73
N TYR A 9 1.00 -5.57 -6.10
CA TYR A 9 1.52 -4.40 -5.39
C TYR A 9 1.58 -4.56 -3.87
N ARG A 10 1.35 -5.78 -3.39
CA ARG A 10 1.44 -6.09 -1.96
C ARG A 10 2.85 -5.80 -1.44
N GLY A 11 2.92 -5.08 -0.31
CA GLY A 11 4.19 -4.73 0.33
C GLY A 11 4.96 -3.60 -0.35
N LEU A 12 4.47 -3.01 -1.44
CA LEU A 12 5.12 -1.89 -2.11
C LEU A 12 5.25 -0.69 -1.15
N ARG A 13 6.48 -0.26 -0.93
CA ARG A 13 6.79 0.92 -0.13
C ARG A 13 6.79 2.15 -1.01
N ALA A 14 6.02 3.15 -0.65
CA ALA A 14 5.86 4.39 -1.38
C ALA A 14 6.04 5.60 -0.45
N PRO A 15 6.28 6.81 -0.97
CA PRO A 15 6.41 8.04 -0.17
C PRO A 15 5.23 8.27 0.79
N HIS A 16 4.02 7.94 0.36
CA HIS A 16 2.81 7.89 1.19
C HIS A 16 2.03 6.61 0.87
N LYS A 17 1.09 6.21 1.77
CA LYS A 17 0.23 5.04 1.52
C LYS A 17 -0.54 5.20 0.22
N ILE A 18 -0.53 4.15 -0.58
CA ILE A 18 -1.28 4.06 -1.84
C ILE A 18 -2.61 3.36 -1.58
N LYS A 19 -3.69 3.94 -2.08
CA LYS A 19 -5.02 3.33 -2.10
C LYS A 19 -5.40 3.05 -3.54
N MET A 20 -5.83 1.82 -3.78
CA MET A 20 -6.30 1.38 -5.10
C MET A 20 -7.74 0.91 -5.04
N SER A 21 -8.44 1.03 -6.14
CA SER A 21 -9.78 0.47 -6.28
C SER A 21 -10.09 0.07 -7.72
N VAL A 22 -10.85 -0.99 -7.86
CA VAL A 22 -11.29 -1.53 -9.14
C VAL A 22 -12.83 -1.56 -9.16
N SER A 23 -13.42 -0.75 -10.01
CA SER A 23 -14.87 -0.77 -10.30
C SER A 23 -15.14 -1.64 -11.51
N GLY A 24 -16.02 -2.61 -11.37
CA GLY A 24 -16.38 -3.57 -12.42
C GLY A 24 -17.28 -2.99 -13.51
N CYS A 25 -17.71 -1.75 -13.41
CA CYS A 25 -18.49 -1.03 -14.42
C CYS A 25 -18.43 0.49 -14.19
N THR A 26 -18.96 1.24 -15.15
CA THR A 26 -19.00 2.71 -15.13
C THR A 26 -19.90 3.32 -14.05
N ARG A 27 -20.68 2.54 -13.32
CA ARG A 27 -21.40 3.03 -12.12
C ARG A 27 -20.47 3.40 -10.96
N GLU A 28 -19.24 2.92 -11.01
CA GLU A 28 -18.16 3.37 -10.13
C GLU A 28 -18.44 3.14 -8.62
N CYS A 29 -19.16 2.05 -8.29
CA CYS A 29 -19.57 1.73 -6.91
C CYS A 29 -18.40 1.47 -5.95
N ALA A 30 -17.21 1.19 -6.47
CA ALA A 30 -16.00 0.98 -5.66
C ALA A 30 -15.20 2.27 -5.40
N GLU A 31 -15.74 3.43 -5.78
CA GLU A 31 -15.15 4.77 -5.56
C GLU A 31 -13.69 4.87 -6.09
N ALA A 32 -13.46 4.33 -7.27
CA ALA A 32 -12.13 4.28 -7.88
C ALA A 32 -11.56 5.69 -8.13
N GLN A 33 -12.38 6.66 -8.51
CA GLN A 33 -11.95 8.04 -8.74
C GLN A 33 -11.58 8.81 -7.47
N GLY A 34 -11.82 8.24 -6.29
CA GLY A 34 -11.36 8.80 -5.01
C GLY A 34 -10.07 8.16 -4.49
N LYS A 35 -9.35 7.42 -5.31
CA LYS A 35 -8.15 6.65 -4.91
C LYS A 35 -6.90 7.12 -5.67
N ASP A 36 -5.73 6.80 -5.12
CA ASP A 36 -4.44 7.10 -5.75
C ASP A 36 -4.29 6.41 -7.12
N VAL A 37 -4.85 5.20 -7.25
CA VAL A 37 -5.01 4.47 -8.51
C VAL A 37 -6.43 3.94 -8.58
N GLY A 38 -7.17 4.37 -9.57
CA GLY A 38 -8.55 3.97 -9.85
C GLY A 38 -8.67 3.27 -11.19
N ILE A 39 -9.32 2.11 -11.21
CA ILE A 39 -9.50 1.30 -12.40
C ILE A 39 -11.00 1.09 -12.60
N ILE A 40 -11.51 1.43 -13.77
CA ILE A 40 -12.94 1.29 -14.08
C ILE A 40 -13.09 0.47 -15.36
N ALA A 41 -13.87 -0.61 -15.28
CA ALA A 41 -14.20 -1.42 -16.44
C ALA A 41 -15.21 -0.70 -17.34
N THR A 42 -14.98 -0.78 -18.65
CA THR A 42 -15.88 -0.34 -19.71
C THR A 42 -16.16 -1.50 -20.68
N GLU A 43 -17.05 -1.30 -21.64
CA GLU A 43 -17.30 -2.30 -22.67
C GLU A 43 -16.08 -2.56 -23.59
N LYS A 44 -15.16 -1.59 -23.66
CA LYS A 44 -13.98 -1.65 -24.54
C LYS A 44 -12.68 -2.04 -23.84
N GLY A 45 -12.70 -2.10 -22.51
CA GLY A 45 -11.48 -2.39 -21.73
C GLY A 45 -11.47 -1.69 -20.38
N TRP A 46 -10.34 -1.20 -19.96
CA TRP A 46 -10.13 -0.57 -18.68
C TRP A 46 -9.75 0.89 -18.80
N ASN A 47 -10.39 1.74 -18.03
CA ASN A 47 -9.97 3.13 -17.84
C ASN A 47 -9.12 3.23 -16.58
N LEU A 48 -7.96 3.87 -16.70
CA LEU A 48 -7.02 4.12 -15.60
C LEU A 48 -7.10 5.58 -15.16
N TYR A 49 -7.43 5.77 -13.89
CA TYR A 49 -7.43 7.07 -13.20
C TYR A 49 -6.35 7.10 -12.15
N VAL A 50 -5.70 8.24 -11.95
CA VAL A 50 -4.61 8.39 -10.98
C VAL A 50 -4.75 9.65 -10.15
N CYS A 51 -4.08 9.69 -9.01
CA CYS A 51 -3.93 10.85 -8.13
C CYS A 51 -5.22 11.34 -7.47
N GLY A 52 -6.22 10.47 -7.27
CA GLY A 52 -7.39 10.79 -6.47
C GLY A 52 -7.12 10.77 -4.97
N ASN A 53 -7.94 11.48 -4.23
CA ASN A 53 -7.88 11.51 -2.77
C ASN A 53 -9.27 11.71 -2.18
N GLY A 54 -9.78 10.72 -1.44
CA GLY A 54 -11.02 10.79 -0.68
C GLY A 54 -10.83 11.22 0.79
N GLY A 55 -9.70 11.86 1.13
CA GLY A 55 -9.41 12.33 2.48
C GLY A 55 -9.95 13.72 2.80
N MET A 56 -9.36 14.39 3.80
CA MET A 56 -9.81 15.71 4.29
C MET A 56 -9.85 16.81 3.21
N LYS A 57 -8.97 16.73 2.19
CA LYS A 57 -9.03 17.56 0.98
C LYS A 57 -9.35 16.65 -0.19
N PRO A 58 -10.62 16.37 -0.47
CA PRO A 58 -11.00 15.45 -1.53
C PRO A 58 -10.60 15.99 -2.91
N ARG A 59 -10.13 15.09 -3.76
CA ARG A 59 -9.79 15.36 -5.14
C ARG A 59 -10.18 14.17 -5.99
N HIS A 60 -10.85 14.41 -7.10
CA HIS A 60 -11.09 13.38 -8.11
C HIS A 60 -9.76 12.95 -8.75
N ALA A 61 -9.62 11.66 -8.99
CA ALA A 61 -8.53 11.14 -9.79
C ALA A 61 -8.65 11.63 -11.24
N GLU A 62 -7.52 11.88 -11.86
CA GLU A 62 -7.47 12.32 -13.24
C GLU A 62 -7.33 11.13 -14.19
N LEU A 63 -8.00 11.18 -15.33
CA LEU A 63 -7.96 10.12 -16.33
C LEU A 63 -6.59 10.08 -16.99
N LEU A 64 -5.86 8.99 -16.81
CA LEU A 64 -4.55 8.76 -17.42
C LEU A 64 -4.69 8.14 -18.82
N ALA A 65 -5.47 7.06 -18.93
CA ALA A 65 -5.68 6.35 -20.19
C ALA A 65 -7.02 5.62 -20.22
N THR A 66 -7.54 5.32 -21.43
CA THR A 66 -8.82 4.66 -21.68
C THR A 66 -8.65 3.40 -22.52
N ASP A 67 -9.66 2.53 -22.45
CA ASP A 67 -9.82 1.36 -23.32
C ASP A 67 -8.60 0.43 -23.32
N LEU A 68 -7.95 0.31 -22.17
CA LEU A 68 -6.74 -0.50 -21.99
C LEU A 68 -7.07 -2.00 -21.91
N ASP A 69 -6.28 -2.83 -22.58
CA ASP A 69 -6.20 -4.24 -22.24
C ASP A 69 -5.50 -4.44 -20.88
N GLU A 70 -5.63 -5.65 -20.32
CA GLU A 70 -5.12 -5.96 -18.97
C GLU A 70 -3.59 -5.80 -18.86
N ARG A 71 -2.86 -6.19 -19.90
CA ARG A 71 -1.39 -6.14 -19.91
C ARG A 71 -0.90 -4.69 -19.93
N THR A 72 -1.48 -3.88 -20.80
CA THR A 72 -1.15 -2.44 -20.91
C THR A 72 -1.55 -1.69 -19.65
N LEU A 73 -2.71 -2.01 -19.07
CA LEU A 73 -3.14 -1.45 -17.79
C LEU A 73 -2.11 -1.69 -16.68
N VAL A 74 -1.65 -2.94 -16.51
CA VAL A 74 -0.65 -3.30 -15.49
C VAL A 74 0.67 -2.58 -15.75
N ALA A 75 1.15 -2.54 -16.99
CA ALA A 75 2.38 -1.84 -17.35
C ALA A 75 2.29 -0.33 -17.02
N TYR A 76 1.15 0.30 -17.29
CA TYR A 76 0.96 1.72 -16.96
C TYR A 76 0.87 1.97 -15.45
N ILE A 77 0.28 1.07 -14.69
CA ILE A 77 0.27 1.17 -13.22
C ILE A 77 1.69 1.00 -12.67
N ASP A 78 2.46 0.04 -13.18
CA ASP A 78 3.86 -0.17 -12.79
C ASP A 78 4.69 1.10 -13.02
N ARG A 79 4.62 1.67 -14.22
CA ARG A 79 5.33 2.90 -14.58
C ARG A 79 4.88 4.08 -13.73
N PHE A 80 3.58 4.25 -13.54
CA PHE A 80 3.04 5.35 -12.72
C PHE A 80 3.53 5.26 -11.28
N LEU A 81 3.41 4.09 -10.65
CA LEU A 81 3.81 3.90 -9.26
C LEU A 81 5.31 4.10 -9.07
N MET A 82 6.13 3.52 -9.96
CA MET A 82 7.59 3.68 -9.85
C MET A 82 8.04 5.10 -10.17
N PHE A 83 7.40 5.78 -11.12
CA PHE A 83 7.68 7.19 -11.41
C PHE A 83 7.34 8.08 -10.21
N TYR A 84 6.17 7.88 -9.59
CA TYR A 84 5.79 8.57 -8.36
C TYR A 84 6.79 8.28 -7.22
N ILE A 85 7.17 7.02 -7.00
CA ILE A 85 8.11 6.64 -5.93
C ILE A 85 9.47 7.31 -6.11
N ARG A 86 9.94 7.47 -7.36
CA ARG A 86 11.24 8.07 -7.67
C ARG A 86 11.26 9.59 -7.58
N THR A 87 10.10 10.24 -7.75
CA THR A 87 10.03 11.70 -7.94
C THR A 87 9.29 12.45 -6.86
N ALA A 88 8.48 11.78 -6.04
CA ALA A 88 7.74 12.40 -4.97
C ALA A 88 8.59 12.57 -3.70
N ASP A 89 8.33 13.63 -2.96
CA ASP A 89 8.92 13.87 -1.66
C ASP A 89 8.39 12.89 -0.60
N ARG A 90 9.15 12.73 0.48
CA ARG A 90 8.75 11.91 1.62
C ARG A 90 7.40 12.40 2.17
N LEU A 91 6.47 11.46 2.40
CA LEU A 91 5.10 11.69 2.89
C LEU A 91 4.19 12.49 1.93
N GLN A 92 4.63 12.79 0.73
CA GLN A 92 3.84 13.47 -0.27
C GLN A 92 2.82 12.51 -0.90
N ARG A 93 1.54 12.87 -0.87
CA ARG A 93 0.48 12.11 -1.54
C ARG A 93 0.53 12.29 -3.05
N THR A 94 0.03 11.31 -3.79
CA THR A 94 -0.07 11.36 -5.26
C THR A 94 -0.81 12.59 -5.76
N SER A 95 -1.91 12.99 -5.11
CA SER A 95 -2.67 14.19 -5.48
C SER A 95 -1.89 15.48 -5.31
N VAL A 96 -1.12 15.62 -4.23
CA VAL A 96 -0.25 16.79 -3.97
C VAL A 96 0.97 16.76 -4.89
N TRP A 97 1.54 15.58 -5.12
CA TRP A 97 2.63 15.40 -6.07
C TRP A 97 2.23 15.86 -7.47
N LEU A 98 1.04 15.47 -7.96
CA LEU A 98 0.55 15.87 -9.26
C LEU A 98 0.28 17.39 -9.34
N GLU A 99 -0.24 18.02 -8.27
CA GLU A 99 -0.43 19.46 -8.19
C GLU A 99 0.87 20.26 -8.32
N ASN A 100 1.95 19.73 -7.75
CA ASN A 100 3.27 20.37 -7.76
C ASN A 100 4.08 20.05 -9.02
N LEU A 101 3.61 19.08 -9.82
CA LEU A 101 4.32 18.64 -11.01
C LEU A 101 4.05 19.58 -12.20
N GLU A 102 5.09 20.18 -12.75
CA GLU A 102 4.97 20.98 -13.95
C GLU A 102 4.41 20.16 -15.11
N GLY A 103 3.36 20.65 -15.76
CA GLY A 103 2.64 19.93 -16.80
C GLY A 103 1.57 18.94 -16.28
N GLY A 104 1.46 18.72 -14.98
CA GLY A 104 0.39 17.94 -14.34
C GLY A 104 0.17 16.57 -14.97
N ILE A 105 -1.12 16.22 -15.17
CA ILE A 105 -1.49 14.89 -15.72
C ILE A 105 -0.97 14.67 -17.16
N ASP A 106 -0.84 15.72 -17.96
CA ASP A 106 -0.36 15.56 -19.33
C ASP A 106 1.13 15.19 -19.35
N TYR A 107 1.92 15.70 -18.42
CA TYR A 107 3.30 15.28 -18.26
C TYR A 107 3.37 13.81 -17.79
N VAL A 108 2.57 13.42 -16.78
CA VAL A 108 2.51 12.03 -16.32
C VAL A 108 2.08 11.10 -17.46
N ARG A 109 1.09 11.49 -18.26
CA ARG A 109 0.64 10.74 -19.44
C ARG A 109 1.76 10.57 -20.47
N ASN A 110 2.53 11.62 -20.73
CA ASN A 110 3.67 11.54 -21.65
C ASN A 110 4.74 10.57 -21.14
N VAL A 111 5.08 10.62 -19.86
CA VAL A 111 6.09 9.71 -19.27
C VAL A 111 5.57 8.27 -19.23
N VAL A 112 4.37 8.03 -18.68
CA VAL A 112 3.84 6.68 -18.44
C VAL A 112 3.38 6.00 -19.72
N CYS A 113 2.56 6.69 -20.53
CA CYS A 113 1.90 6.08 -21.68
C CYS A 113 2.72 6.18 -22.97
N ARG A 114 3.50 7.26 -23.14
CA ARG A 114 4.28 7.51 -24.35
C ARG A 114 5.78 7.31 -24.18
N ASP A 115 6.21 7.03 -22.96
CA ASP A 115 7.63 6.84 -22.59
C ASP A 115 8.53 7.99 -23.08
N SER A 116 8.06 9.22 -22.88
CA SER A 116 8.76 10.42 -23.37
C SER A 116 10.16 10.64 -22.79
N LEU A 117 10.46 10.00 -21.66
CA LEU A 117 11.79 10.02 -21.03
C LEU A 117 12.65 8.81 -21.39
N GLY A 118 12.10 7.80 -22.08
CA GLY A 118 12.81 6.56 -22.42
C GLY A 118 13.11 5.67 -21.21
N ILE A 119 12.35 5.80 -20.10
CA ILE A 119 12.60 5.08 -18.84
C ILE A 119 11.52 4.03 -18.53
N GLY A 120 10.54 3.82 -19.42
CA GLY A 120 9.42 2.96 -19.17
C GLY A 120 9.81 1.52 -18.84
N ALA A 121 10.75 0.96 -19.61
CA ALA A 121 11.27 -0.40 -19.37
C ALA A 121 12.01 -0.50 -18.01
N GLU A 122 12.71 0.56 -17.60
CA GLU A 122 13.41 0.60 -16.32
C GLU A 122 12.42 0.64 -15.15
N LEU A 123 11.35 1.44 -15.26
CA LEU A 123 10.29 1.50 -14.27
C LEU A 123 9.56 0.15 -14.10
N GLU A 124 9.25 -0.53 -15.22
CA GLU A 124 8.67 -1.87 -15.19
C GLU A 124 9.61 -2.89 -14.55
N ALA A 125 10.90 -2.83 -14.85
CA ALA A 125 11.91 -3.71 -14.25
C ALA A 125 12.06 -3.49 -12.75
N ASP A 126 11.97 -2.25 -12.27
CA ASP A 126 11.98 -1.93 -10.84
C ASP A 126 10.75 -2.52 -10.12
N MET A 127 9.57 -2.38 -10.72
CA MET A 127 8.37 -3.01 -10.18
C MET A 127 8.50 -4.53 -10.19
N GLN A 128 9.00 -5.12 -11.27
CA GLN A 128 9.16 -6.56 -11.34
C GLN A 128 10.14 -7.08 -10.28
N ARG A 129 11.24 -6.37 -10.02
CA ARG A 129 12.15 -6.72 -8.90
C ARG A 129 11.41 -6.70 -7.55
N HIS A 130 10.55 -5.71 -7.31
CA HIS A 130 9.73 -5.69 -6.09
C HIS A 130 8.83 -6.92 -6.02
N VAL A 131 8.13 -7.26 -7.10
CA VAL A 131 7.24 -8.44 -7.16
C VAL A 131 8.00 -9.75 -6.89
N ASP A 132 9.17 -9.90 -7.51
CA ASP A 132 9.99 -11.12 -7.40
C ASP A 132 10.64 -11.29 -6.03
N THR A 133 10.88 -10.19 -5.33
CA THR A 133 11.54 -10.20 -4.00
C THR A 133 10.57 -10.06 -2.84
N TYR A 134 9.28 -9.84 -3.11
CA TYR A 134 8.29 -9.69 -2.04
C TYR A 134 8.10 -10.99 -1.26
N GLU A 135 8.29 -10.89 0.04
CA GLU A 135 7.99 -11.95 0.99
C GLU A 135 6.96 -11.45 2.02
N CYS A 136 5.92 -12.23 2.27
CA CYS A 136 4.95 -11.92 3.31
C CYS A 136 5.57 -12.16 4.69
N GLU A 137 5.85 -11.09 5.42
CA GLU A 137 6.45 -11.16 6.77
C GLU A 137 5.61 -12.00 7.75
N TRP A 138 4.28 -11.96 7.64
CA TRP A 138 3.39 -12.78 8.46
C TRP A 138 3.48 -14.27 8.13
N LYS A 139 3.51 -14.60 6.84
CA LYS A 139 3.69 -15.99 6.40
C LYS A 139 5.03 -16.52 6.90
N ARG A 140 6.10 -15.77 6.71
CA ARG A 140 7.42 -16.09 7.22
C ARG A 140 7.43 -16.27 8.72
N ALA A 141 6.75 -15.38 9.48
CA ALA A 141 6.67 -15.50 10.94
C ALA A 141 5.92 -16.76 11.38
N ILE A 142 4.88 -17.18 10.66
CA ILE A 142 4.13 -18.42 10.95
C ILE A 142 4.97 -19.66 10.65
N GLU A 143 5.67 -19.67 9.51
CA GLU A 143 6.45 -20.79 9.02
C GLU A 143 7.81 -20.97 9.73
N THR A 144 8.33 -19.90 10.36
CA THR A 144 9.63 -19.92 11.06
C THR A 144 9.44 -20.06 12.57
N PRO A 145 9.75 -21.23 13.19
CA PRO A 145 9.50 -21.46 14.60
C PRO A 145 10.18 -20.44 15.54
N GLU A 146 11.38 -19.95 15.19
CA GLU A 146 12.14 -18.97 15.97
C GLU A 146 11.44 -17.61 15.98
N ILE A 147 10.86 -17.19 14.85
CA ILE A 147 10.11 -15.95 14.76
C ILE A 147 8.75 -16.12 15.44
N ARG A 148 8.07 -17.25 15.21
CA ARG A 148 6.77 -17.57 15.78
C ARG A 148 6.79 -17.54 17.32
N ARG A 149 7.88 -17.97 17.94
CA ARG A 149 8.05 -17.93 19.41
C ARG A 149 7.99 -16.52 20.00
N ARG A 150 8.20 -15.48 19.21
CA ARG A 150 8.09 -14.08 19.64
C ARG A 150 6.64 -13.61 19.77
N PHE A 151 5.70 -14.30 19.11
CA PHE A 151 4.27 -14.01 19.14
C PHE A 151 3.59 -14.99 20.06
N ARG A 152 3.22 -14.56 21.27
CA ARG A 152 2.54 -15.41 22.25
C ARG A 152 1.13 -14.90 22.51
N HIS A 153 0.20 -15.83 22.66
CA HIS A 153 -1.14 -15.54 23.13
C HIS A 153 -1.12 -15.41 24.66
N PHE A 154 -1.19 -14.20 25.14
CA PHE A 154 -1.29 -13.94 26.58
C PHE A 154 -2.75 -13.64 27.02
N VAL A 155 -3.63 -13.25 26.11
CA VAL A 155 -5.01 -12.84 26.45
C VAL A 155 -5.91 -14.04 26.79
N ASN A 156 -5.70 -15.19 26.17
CA ASN A 156 -6.49 -16.42 26.37
C ASN A 156 -5.62 -17.63 26.62
N SER A 157 -4.44 -17.46 27.19
CA SER A 157 -3.52 -18.54 27.50
C SER A 157 -3.43 -18.73 29.00
N ASP A 158 -3.64 -19.96 29.47
CA ASP A 158 -3.43 -20.34 30.88
C ASP A 158 -1.95 -20.44 31.26
N ALA A 159 -1.04 -20.40 30.24
CA ALA A 159 0.39 -20.42 30.47
C ALA A 159 0.93 -19.00 30.67
N PRO A 160 1.63 -18.70 31.79
CA PRO A 160 2.23 -17.40 32.01
C PRO A 160 3.31 -17.11 30.95
N ASP A 161 3.30 -15.92 30.40
CA ASP A 161 4.37 -15.44 29.51
C ASP A 161 5.48 -14.81 30.40
N ARG A 162 6.66 -15.42 30.42
CA ARG A 162 7.80 -14.93 31.19
C ARG A 162 8.29 -13.54 30.76
N ASN A 163 7.88 -13.06 29.60
CA ASN A 163 8.27 -11.74 29.10
C ASN A 163 7.25 -10.64 29.44
N ILE A 164 6.07 -11.03 29.95
CA ILE A 164 5.00 -10.10 30.28
C ILE A 164 4.60 -10.29 31.73
N VAL A 165 4.84 -9.26 32.51
CA VAL A 165 4.34 -9.13 33.88
C VAL A 165 3.02 -8.40 33.84
N PHE A 166 1.99 -8.93 34.51
CA PHE A 166 0.68 -8.32 34.60
C PHE A 166 0.44 -7.73 35.96
N VAL A 167 -0.11 -6.53 36.00
CA VAL A 167 -0.53 -5.85 37.22
C VAL A 167 -2.04 -5.60 37.21
N ALA A 168 -2.64 -5.69 38.40
CA ALA A 168 -4.05 -5.36 38.56
C ALA A 168 -4.23 -3.84 38.74
N GLU A 169 -5.10 -3.24 37.96
CA GLU A 169 -5.48 -1.83 38.08
C GLU A 169 -6.98 -1.68 37.89
N ARG A 170 -7.66 -1.13 38.89
CA ARG A 170 -9.11 -0.90 38.86
C ARG A 170 -9.96 -2.14 38.57
N GLY A 171 -9.53 -3.31 39.09
CA GLY A 171 -10.22 -4.59 38.88
C GLY A 171 -10.02 -5.21 37.49
N GLN A 172 -9.09 -4.68 36.70
CA GLN A 172 -8.66 -5.23 35.41
C GLN A 172 -7.17 -5.57 35.43
N ILE A 173 -6.79 -6.50 34.57
CA ILE A 173 -5.38 -6.90 34.41
C ILE A 173 -4.82 -6.20 33.17
N ARG A 174 -3.68 -5.52 33.34
CA ARG A 174 -2.93 -4.91 32.23
C ARG A 174 -1.45 -5.31 32.28
N PRO A 175 -0.74 -5.23 31.14
CA PRO A 175 0.71 -5.38 31.15
C PRO A 175 1.38 -4.32 32.05
N ALA A 176 2.38 -4.73 32.80
CA ALA A 176 3.19 -3.84 33.63
C ALA A 176 4.01 -2.85 32.79
N ARG A 177 4.09 -1.61 33.23
CA ARG A 177 4.99 -0.60 32.66
C ARG A 177 6.45 -0.92 33.00
N PRO A 178 7.45 -0.38 32.29
CA PRO A 178 8.85 -0.70 32.54
C PRO A 178 9.29 -0.58 34.00
N HIS A 179 8.90 0.50 34.68
CA HIS A 179 9.25 0.73 36.09
C HIS A 179 8.57 -0.25 37.07
N GLU A 180 7.36 -0.71 36.77
CA GLU A 180 6.62 -1.69 37.59
C GLU A 180 7.20 -3.10 37.46
N ARG A 181 7.89 -3.41 36.34
CA ARG A 181 8.56 -4.69 36.14
C ARG A 181 9.80 -4.86 37.02
N GLU A 182 10.52 -3.77 37.29
CA GLU A 182 11.73 -3.78 38.12
C GLU A 182 11.39 -4.02 39.60
N GLU A 183 10.26 -3.50 40.06
CA GLU A 183 9.80 -3.71 41.44
C GLU A 183 9.39 -5.17 41.72
N GLU A 184 8.75 -5.83 40.76
CA GLU A 184 8.29 -7.22 40.93
C GLU A 184 9.43 -8.22 40.79
N LEU A 185 10.43 -7.96 39.93
CA LEU A 185 11.64 -8.76 39.80
C LEU A 185 12.56 -8.61 41.03
N ALA A 186 12.49 -7.52 41.76
CA ALA A 186 13.23 -7.29 42.98
C ALA A 186 12.56 -7.92 44.22
N SER A 187 11.27 -8.29 44.10
CA SER A 187 10.48 -8.89 45.19
C SER A 187 10.29 -10.41 45.05
N ALA A 188 10.79 -11.03 43.98
CA ALA A 188 10.73 -12.48 43.70
C ALA A 188 12.09 -13.14 43.88
#